data_03c9ee7b1c79ecc2006fcd6e14096b67
#
_entry.id   03c9ee7b1c79ecc2006fcd6e14096b67
#
_cell.length_a   1.000
_cell.length_b   1.000
_cell.length_c   1.000
_cell.angle_alpha   90.00
_cell.angle_beta   90.00
_cell.angle_gamma   90.00
#
_symmetry.space_group_name_H-M   'P 1'
#
loop_
_entity.id
_entity.type
_entity.pdbx_description
1 polymer ?
#
loop_
_entity_poly.entity_id
_entity_poly.type
_entity_poly.pdbx_seq_one_letter_code
_entity_poly.pdbx_strand_id
1 'polypeptide(L)'
;LSTSQGVLVVYKNKLSYFEENSELFFHLDTTALKIKNSDNEPLVEIIKEEKQNILDCTMGLAGDSILLSYYKHNVTSLEKNNIIYLITTNGLENYISSNDEINNAMRKIKTNNIDCLDYLKKCPNDNYDIIYFDPMFSHNISESNNLEGILPLADTTFPYEEFIKEAKRVARK
;
A
#
# COMPACT_ATOMS: atom_id res chain seq x y z
N LEU A 1 -4.30 -29.33 12.70
CA LEU A 1 -4.21 -27.95 12.26
C LEU A 1 -2.85 -27.43 12.69
N SER A 2 -1.86 -27.52 11.81
CA SER A 2 -0.53 -26.93 12.00
C SER A 2 -0.71 -25.42 11.83
N THR A 3 -0.67 -24.66 12.91
CA THR A 3 -0.46 -23.21 12.84
C THR A 3 1.01 -23.01 12.53
N SER A 4 1.35 -22.83 11.25
CA SER A 4 2.67 -22.36 10.86
C SER A 4 2.83 -20.96 11.46
N GLN A 5 3.76 -20.83 12.41
CA GLN A 5 4.12 -19.54 12.95
C GLN A 5 5.22 -18.96 12.05
N GLY A 6 4.92 -17.87 11.37
CA GLY A 6 5.94 -17.16 10.61
C GLY A 6 6.96 -16.47 11.53
N VAL A 7 8.13 -16.16 11.00
CA VAL A 7 9.26 -15.58 11.73
C VAL A 7 9.65 -14.25 11.10
N LEU A 8 9.70 -13.20 11.93
CA LEU A 8 10.23 -11.90 11.52
C LEU A 8 11.75 -11.87 11.77
N VAL A 9 12.53 -11.62 10.73
CA VAL A 9 13.99 -11.56 10.78
C VAL A 9 14.47 -10.14 10.49
N VAL A 10 15.25 -9.59 11.41
CA VAL A 10 15.86 -8.26 11.27
C VAL A 10 17.26 -8.41 10.71
N TYR A 11 17.48 -7.97 9.49
CA TYR A 11 18.79 -7.85 8.87
C TYR A 11 19.36 -6.44 9.05
N LYS A 12 20.61 -6.28 8.70
CA LYS A 12 21.26 -4.95 8.76
C LYS A 12 20.52 -3.89 7.93
N ASN A 13 19.99 -4.27 6.78
CA ASN A 13 19.45 -3.34 5.78
C ASN A 13 17.99 -3.63 5.39
N LYS A 14 17.38 -4.67 5.91
CA LYS A 14 15.98 -5.04 5.61
C LYS A 14 15.32 -5.77 6.76
N LEU A 15 14.01 -5.74 6.77
CA LEU A 15 13.15 -6.56 7.58
C LEU A 15 12.48 -7.60 6.67
N SER A 16 12.50 -8.88 7.04
CA SER A 16 11.87 -9.97 6.28
C SER A 16 10.99 -10.82 7.18
N TYR A 17 9.86 -11.24 6.66
CA TYR A 17 8.97 -12.20 7.29
C TYR A 17 8.98 -13.50 6.50
N PHE A 18 9.20 -14.61 7.18
CA PHE A 18 9.25 -15.96 6.60
C PHE A 18 8.06 -16.75 7.13
N GLU A 19 7.30 -17.34 6.22
CA GLU A 19 6.23 -18.27 6.52
C GLU A 19 6.27 -19.41 5.51
N GLU A 20 6.37 -20.65 6.00
CA GLU A 20 6.58 -21.84 5.18
C GLU A 20 7.78 -21.70 4.23
N ASN A 21 7.53 -21.60 2.92
CA ASN A 21 8.56 -21.46 1.89
C ASN A 21 8.58 -20.06 1.26
N SER A 22 7.87 -19.09 1.84
CA SER A 22 7.76 -17.73 1.32
C SER A 22 8.54 -16.73 2.17
N GLU A 23 9.12 -15.72 1.52
CA GLU A 23 9.74 -14.55 2.16
C GLU A 23 9.00 -13.30 1.71
N LEU A 24 8.55 -12.50 2.68
CA LEU A 24 8.00 -11.16 2.45
C LEU A 24 9.00 -10.11 2.92
N PHE A 25 9.39 -9.20 2.04
CA PHE A 25 10.25 -8.05 2.35
C PHE A 25 9.89 -6.86 1.44
N PHE A 26 10.28 -5.68 1.84
CA PHE A 26 10.06 -4.47 1.06
C PHE A 26 10.98 -4.40 -0.17
N HIS A 27 10.41 -4.10 -1.34
CA HIS A 27 11.13 -3.88 -2.61
C HIS A 27 10.37 -2.90 -3.52
N LEU A 28 11.06 -2.31 -4.49
CA LEU A 28 10.51 -1.30 -5.40
C LEU A 28 10.30 -1.79 -6.84
N ASP A 29 10.49 -3.07 -7.14
CA ASP A 29 10.63 -3.57 -8.50
C ASP A 29 9.51 -3.11 -9.44
N THR A 30 8.26 -3.35 -9.07
CA THR A 30 7.10 -2.92 -9.87
C THR A 30 6.91 -1.41 -9.87
N THR A 31 7.12 -0.74 -8.73
CA THR A 31 6.97 0.72 -8.59
C THR A 31 7.99 1.48 -9.44
N ALA A 32 9.24 1.04 -9.43
CA ALA A 32 10.28 1.66 -10.25
C ALA A 32 9.98 1.51 -11.76
N LEU A 33 9.40 0.38 -12.18
CA LEU A 33 8.94 0.16 -13.55
C LEU A 33 7.75 1.05 -13.91
N LYS A 34 6.75 1.18 -13.03
CA LYS A 34 5.60 2.09 -13.21
C LYS A 34 6.07 3.54 -13.38
N ILE A 35 6.97 4.02 -12.52
CA ILE A 35 7.53 5.37 -12.61
C ILE A 35 8.30 5.57 -13.92
N LYS A 36 9.08 4.59 -14.36
CA LYS A 36 9.83 4.67 -15.62
C LYS A 36 8.92 4.70 -16.86
N ASN A 37 7.77 4.03 -16.78
CA ASN A 37 6.80 3.90 -17.88
C ASN A 37 5.55 4.77 -17.66
N SER A 38 5.69 5.87 -16.97
CA SER A 38 4.60 6.72 -16.48
C SER A 38 3.63 7.24 -17.55
N ASP A 39 4.09 7.40 -18.79
CA ASP A 39 3.25 7.85 -19.92
C ASP A 39 2.10 6.87 -20.23
N ASN A 40 2.15 5.66 -19.72
CA ASN A 40 1.14 4.61 -19.91
C ASN A 40 0.63 4.05 -18.57
N GLU A 41 0.84 4.77 -17.46
CA GLU A 41 0.40 4.28 -16.13
C GLU A 41 -1.03 4.77 -15.85
N PRO A 42 -2.03 3.87 -15.81
CA PRO A 42 -3.45 4.25 -15.71
C PRO A 42 -3.76 5.09 -14.47
N LEU A 43 -3.11 4.82 -13.34
CA LEU A 43 -3.33 5.57 -12.10
C LEU A 43 -2.88 7.03 -12.23
N VAL A 44 -1.77 7.28 -12.94
CA VAL A 44 -1.27 8.64 -13.22
C VAL A 44 -2.18 9.36 -14.23
N GLU A 45 -2.69 8.63 -15.24
CA GLU A 45 -3.60 9.22 -16.23
C GLU A 45 -4.95 9.63 -15.63
N ILE A 46 -5.45 8.89 -14.65
CA ILE A 46 -6.74 9.18 -14.00
C ILE A 46 -6.61 10.39 -13.06
N ILE A 47 -5.49 10.50 -12.34
CA ILE A 47 -5.26 11.56 -11.36
C ILE A 47 -4.42 12.67 -12.00
N LYS A 48 -5.07 13.54 -12.77
CA LYS A 48 -4.39 14.62 -13.54
C LYS A 48 -4.07 15.86 -12.72
N GLU A 49 -4.78 16.11 -11.63
CA GLU A 49 -4.59 17.29 -10.79
C GLU A 49 -3.44 17.07 -9.81
N GLU A 50 -2.55 18.04 -9.68
CA GLU A 50 -1.44 17.99 -8.74
C GLU A 50 -1.90 18.23 -7.29
N LYS A 51 -1.12 17.74 -6.33
CA LYS A 51 -1.26 18.02 -4.88
C LYS A 51 -2.59 17.60 -4.25
N GLN A 52 -3.22 16.55 -4.80
CA GLN A 52 -4.41 15.96 -4.18
C GLN A 52 -4.05 15.32 -2.83
N ASN A 53 -4.99 15.37 -1.88
CA ASN A 53 -4.91 14.60 -0.64
C ASN A 53 -5.56 13.24 -0.89
N ILE A 54 -4.75 12.19 -0.95
CA ILE A 54 -5.16 10.83 -1.31
C ILE A 54 -5.10 9.94 -0.09
N LEU A 55 -6.18 9.20 0.16
CA LEU A 55 -6.20 8.09 1.10
C LEU A 55 -6.07 6.79 0.33
N ASP A 56 -4.95 6.10 0.52
CA ASP A 56 -4.75 4.73 0.07
C ASP A 56 -5.20 3.76 1.17
N CYS A 57 -6.32 3.08 0.92
CA CYS A 57 -6.95 2.17 1.87
C CYS A 57 -6.33 0.77 1.89
N THR A 58 -5.37 0.48 1.00
CA THR A 58 -4.80 -0.86 0.75
C THR A 58 -3.31 -0.78 0.50
N MET A 59 -2.57 -0.24 1.48
CA MET A 59 -1.14 0.07 1.34
C MET A 59 -0.28 -1.09 0.80
N GLY A 60 -0.45 -2.31 1.33
CA GLY A 60 0.40 -3.44 0.99
C GLY A 60 1.89 -3.10 1.12
N LEU A 61 2.67 -3.30 0.05
CA LEU A 61 4.08 -2.88 -0.04
C LEU A 61 4.24 -1.43 -0.53
N ALA A 62 3.18 -0.63 -0.50
CA ALA A 62 3.14 0.79 -0.84
C ALA A 62 3.51 1.15 -2.29
N GLY A 63 3.37 0.23 -3.24
CA GLY A 63 3.74 0.48 -4.63
C GLY A 63 3.02 1.69 -5.22
N ASP A 64 1.70 1.73 -5.12
CA ASP A 64 0.87 2.80 -5.65
C ASP A 64 0.96 4.07 -4.78
N SER A 65 1.08 3.93 -3.46
CA SER A 65 1.36 5.05 -2.56
C SER A 65 2.64 5.80 -2.92
N ILE A 66 3.73 5.07 -3.26
CA ILE A 66 5.00 5.66 -3.69
C ILE A 66 4.83 6.35 -5.04
N LEU A 67 4.14 5.70 -5.98
CA LEU A 67 3.83 6.30 -7.29
C LEU A 67 3.09 7.62 -7.13
N LEU A 68 2.00 7.63 -6.37
CA LEU A 68 1.19 8.83 -6.11
C LEU A 68 2.02 9.94 -5.41
N SER A 69 2.83 9.58 -4.42
CA SER A 69 3.72 10.53 -3.74
C SER A 69 4.81 11.08 -4.65
N TYR A 70 5.34 10.26 -5.58
CA TYR A 70 6.29 10.68 -6.60
C TYR A 70 5.70 11.77 -7.51
N TYR A 71 4.41 11.64 -7.87
CA TYR A 71 3.64 12.65 -8.63
C TYR A 71 3.12 13.81 -7.78
N LYS A 72 3.72 14.02 -6.59
CA LYS A 72 3.51 15.20 -5.71
C LYS A 72 2.17 15.24 -4.99
N HIS A 73 1.42 14.14 -4.93
CA HIS A 73 0.23 14.04 -4.10
C HIS A 73 0.60 13.89 -2.60
N ASN A 74 -0.31 14.31 -1.73
CA ASN A 74 -0.20 14.08 -0.29
C ASN A 74 -0.86 12.74 0.04
N VAL A 75 -0.08 11.70 0.27
CA VAL A 75 -0.59 10.35 0.46
C VAL A 75 -0.64 9.97 1.93
N THR A 76 -1.79 9.47 2.37
CA THR A 76 -1.97 8.75 3.64
C THR A 76 -2.36 7.33 3.31
N SER A 77 -1.62 6.34 3.81
CA SER A 77 -1.79 4.92 3.48
C SER A 77 -2.14 4.11 4.72
N LEU A 78 -3.07 3.18 4.54
CA LEU A 78 -3.60 2.35 5.62
C LEU A 78 -3.24 0.89 5.35
N GLU A 79 -2.80 0.19 6.39
CA GLU A 79 -2.55 -1.25 6.37
C GLU A 79 -3.07 -1.89 7.67
N LYS A 80 -3.95 -2.86 7.54
CA LYS A 80 -4.54 -3.59 8.66
C LYS A 80 -3.59 -4.65 9.24
N ASN A 81 -2.86 -5.33 8.35
CA ASN A 81 -1.98 -6.42 8.75
C ASN A 81 -0.70 -5.88 9.37
N ASN A 82 -0.45 -6.25 10.63
CA ASN A 82 0.70 -5.78 11.40
C ASN A 82 2.05 -6.13 10.76
N ILE A 83 2.15 -7.31 10.15
CA ILE A 83 3.40 -7.80 9.53
C ILE A 83 3.72 -6.99 8.28
N ILE A 84 2.73 -6.85 7.39
CA ILE A 84 2.85 -6.04 6.16
C ILE A 84 3.18 -4.60 6.55
N TYR A 85 2.45 -4.03 7.50
CA TYR A 85 2.69 -2.67 7.99
C TYR A 85 4.13 -2.46 8.47
N LEU A 86 4.64 -3.35 9.34
CA LEU A 86 6.02 -3.26 9.85
C LEU A 86 7.07 -3.34 8.74
N ILE A 87 6.92 -4.29 7.82
CA ILE A 87 7.85 -4.47 6.70
C ILE A 87 7.83 -3.24 5.80
N THR A 88 6.64 -2.77 5.44
CA THR A 88 6.47 -1.65 4.51
C THR A 88 6.96 -0.34 5.11
N THR A 89 6.59 -0.03 6.35
CA THR A 89 7.05 1.20 7.02
C THR A 89 8.57 1.20 7.23
N ASN A 90 9.14 0.06 7.62
CA ASN A 90 10.59 -0.07 7.69
C ASN A 90 11.26 0.17 6.33
N GLY A 91 10.68 -0.34 5.24
CA GLY A 91 11.14 -0.10 3.88
C GLY A 91 11.02 1.37 3.49
N LEU A 92 9.85 1.99 3.68
CA LEU A 92 9.62 3.40 3.40
C LEU A 92 10.62 4.31 4.13
N GLU A 93 11.02 3.96 5.35
CA GLU A 93 11.97 4.73 6.15
C GLU A 93 13.43 4.49 5.80
N ASN A 94 13.81 3.25 5.49
CA ASN A 94 15.23 2.85 5.47
C ASN A 94 15.75 2.42 4.09
N TYR A 95 14.86 2.05 3.16
CA TYR A 95 15.28 1.64 1.82
C TYR A 95 15.87 2.83 1.06
N ILE A 96 16.99 2.61 0.36
CA ILE A 96 17.67 3.60 -0.46
C ILE A 96 17.74 3.08 -1.90
N SER A 97 17.01 3.74 -2.78
CA SER A 97 17.10 3.53 -4.23
C SER A 97 18.19 4.44 -4.84
N SER A 98 18.57 4.16 -6.08
CA SER A 98 19.45 5.03 -6.86
C SER A 98 18.78 6.32 -7.35
N ASN A 99 17.47 6.49 -7.12
CA ASN A 99 16.71 7.67 -7.51
C ASN A 99 16.27 8.45 -6.26
N ASP A 100 16.83 9.66 -6.10
CA ASP A 100 16.52 10.51 -4.93
C ASP A 100 15.08 11.00 -4.89
N GLU A 101 14.41 11.15 -6.04
CA GLU A 101 13.00 11.54 -6.07
C GLU A 101 12.11 10.42 -5.51
N ILE A 102 12.43 9.14 -5.80
CA ILE A 102 11.76 7.99 -5.20
C ILE A 102 12.03 7.93 -3.70
N ASN A 103 13.29 8.14 -3.28
CA ASN A 103 13.63 8.20 -1.85
C ASN A 103 12.82 9.27 -1.12
N ASN A 104 12.73 10.47 -1.70
CA ASN A 104 11.93 11.57 -1.17
C ASN A 104 10.42 11.26 -1.15
N ALA A 105 9.91 10.60 -2.18
CA ALA A 105 8.50 10.20 -2.25
C ALA A 105 8.15 9.23 -1.12
N MET A 106 8.98 8.20 -0.90
CA MET A 106 8.79 7.23 0.19
C MET A 106 8.69 7.91 1.56
N ARG A 107 9.57 8.88 1.85
CA ARG A 107 9.64 9.57 3.16
C ARG A 107 8.47 10.51 3.44
N LYS A 108 7.68 10.88 2.41
CA LYS A 108 6.54 11.79 2.55
C LYS A 108 5.22 11.07 2.83
N ILE A 109 5.15 9.77 2.60
CA ILE A 109 3.93 9.00 2.83
C ILE A 109 3.66 8.90 4.32
N LYS A 110 2.43 9.26 4.72
CA LYS A 110 1.93 9.05 6.07
C LYS A 110 1.29 7.67 6.15
N THR A 111 1.64 6.88 7.16
CA THR A 111 1.14 5.52 7.30
C THR A 111 0.40 5.32 8.62
N ASN A 112 -0.65 4.48 8.60
CA ASN A 112 -1.37 4.08 9.81
C ASN A 112 -1.65 2.57 9.77
N ASN A 113 -1.38 1.90 10.88
CA ASN A 113 -1.73 0.49 11.05
C ASN A 113 -3.16 0.39 11.59
N ILE A 114 -4.12 0.35 10.67
CA ILE A 114 -5.55 0.34 11.00
C ILE A 114 -6.34 -0.28 9.84
N ASP A 115 -7.49 -0.88 10.17
CA ASP A 115 -8.48 -1.25 9.17
C ASP A 115 -9.05 0.00 8.47
N CYS A 116 -9.15 -0.05 7.13
CA CYS A 116 -9.56 1.12 6.36
C CYS A 116 -11.00 1.56 6.64
N LEU A 117 -11.91 0.63 6.90
CA LEU A 117 -13.29 0.96 7.25
C LEU A 117 -13.38 1.62 8.63
N ASP A 118 -12.62 1.12 9.61
CA ASP A 118 -12.53 1.73 10.94
C ASP A 118 -11.92 3.13 10.88
N TYR A 119 -10.96 3.36 10.00
CA TYR A 119 -10.38 4.67 9.75
C TYR A 119 -11.41 5.61 9.12
N LEU A 120 -12.07 5.19 8.04
CA LEU A 120 -13.07 5.98 7.34
C LEU A 120 -14.23 6.40 8.28
N LYS A 121 -14.74 5.50 9.12
CA LYS A 121 -15.79 5.81 10.11
C LYS A 121 -15.44 6.95 11.07
N LYS A 122 -14.15 7.15 11.34
CA LYS A 122 -13.65 8.22 12.23
C LYS A 122 -13.31 9.51 11.50
N CYS A 123 -13.20 9.46 10.16
CA CYS A 123 -12.86 10.63 9.35
C CYS A 123 -14.04 11.60 9.25
N PRO A 124 -13.77 12.92 9.24
CA PRO A 124 -14.75 13.93 8.84
C PRO A 124 -15.26 13.71 7.40
N ASN A 125 -16.42 14.29 7.08
CA ASN A 125 -16.88 14.37 5.70
C ASN A 125 -15.92 15.24 4.86
N ASP A 126 -15.85 14.96 3.56
CA ASP A 126 -15.09 15.76 2.59
C ASP A 126 -13.61 15.99 3.00
N ASN A 127 -12.96 14.96 3.58
CA ASN A 127 -11.61 15.09 4.16
C ASN A 127 -10.48 14.80 3.15
N TYR A 128 -10.73 13.97 2.18
CA TYR A 128 -9.77 13.58 1.13
C TYR A 128 -10.31 13.93 -0.25
N ASP A 129 -9.42 14.26 -1.17
CA ASP A 129 -9.81 14.51 -2.57
C ASP A 129 -10.08 13.20 -3.29
N ILE A 130 -9.30 12.16 -2.96
CA ILE A 130 -9.42 10.83 -3.57
C ILE A 130 -9.32 9.75 -2.48
N ILE A 131 -10.19 8.75 -2.57
CA ILE A 131 -10.09 7.48 -1.84
C ILE A 131 -9.68 6.40 -2.84
N TYR A 132 -8.46 5.88 -2.68
CA TYR A 132 -7.93 4.78 -3.48
C TYR A 132 -8.10 3.46 -2.74
N PHE A 133 -8.58 2.43 -3.45
CA PHE A 133 -8.81 1.12 -2.90
C PHE A 133 -8.56 0.04 -3.95
N ASP A 134 -7.50 -0.73 -3.78
CA ASP A 134 -7.11 -1.86 -4.64
C ASP A 134 -6.92 -3.14 -3.82
N PRO A 135 -8.03 -3.80 -3.41
CA PRO A 135 -7.94 -5.00 -2.61
C PRO A 135 -7.39 -6.18 -3.43
N MET A 136 -6.51 -6.95 -2.82
CA MET A 136 -6.06 -8.21 -3.42
C MET A 136 -7.20 -9.23 -3.45
N PHE A 137 -7.66 -9.58 -4.64
CA PHE A 137 -8.65 -10.65 -4.83
C PHE A 137 -7.96 -12.02 -4.92
N SER A 138 -8.46 -13.00 -4.16
CA SER A 138 -7.89 -14.35 -4.08
C SER A 138 -7.83 -15.14 -5.41
N HIS A 139 -8.45 -14.64 -6.47
CA HIS A 139 -8.59 -15.35 -7.75
C HIS A 139 -7.66 -14.90 -8.89
N ASN A 140 -6.87 -13.84 -8.74
CA ASN A 140 -6.10 -13.26 -9.86
C ASN A 140 -4.57 -13.25 -9.69
N ILE A 141 -3.99 -14.02 -8.76
CA ILE A 141 -2.57 -13.85 -8.40
C ILE A 141 -1.66 -14.97 -8.92
N SER A 142 -2.11 -15.76 -9.88
CA SER A 142 -1.29 -16.85 -10.44
C SER A 142 -0.09 -16.40 -11.30
N GLU A 143 0.08 -15.11 -11.56
CA GLU A 143 1.11 -14.61 -12.50
C GLU A 143 2.26 -13.80 -11.86
N SER A 144 2.24 -13.54 -10.54
CA SER A 144 3.29 -12.75 -9.88
C SER A 144 3.95 -13.51 -8.74
N ASN A 145 5.14 -14.04 -8.98
CA ASN A 145 5.95 -14.76 -7.99
C ASN A 145 6.32 -13.94 -6.75
N ASN A 146 6.26 -12.60 -6.84
CA ASN A 146 6.67 -11.69 -5.76
C ASN A 146 5.55 -11.43 -4.73
N LEU A 147 4.31 -11.88 -4.99
CA LEU A 147 3.16 -11.67 -4.11
C LEU A 147 2.76 -12.92 -3.31
N GLU A 148 3.42 -14.05 -3.50
CA GLU A 148 3.09 -15.30 -2.81
C GLU A 148 3.14 -15.17 -1.28
N GLY A 149 4.09 -14.40 -0.76
CA GLY A 149 4.23 -14.17 0.68
C GLY A 149 3.13 -13.31 1.31
N ILE A 150 2.36 -12.56 0.49
CA ILE A 150 1.28 -11.67 0.96
C ILE A 150 -0.10 -12.34 0.92
N LEU A 151 -0.29 -13.32 0.04
CA LEU A 151 -1.57 -14.01 -0.20
C LEU A 151 -2.23 -14.61 1.06
N PRO A 152 -1.48 -15.31 1.94
CA PRO A 152 -2.08 -15.87 3.16
C PRO A 152 -2.62 -14.81 4.13
N LEU A 153 -2.23 -13.53 3.92
CA LEU A 153 -2.58 -12.41 4.79
C LEU A 153 -3.73 -11.55 4.22
N ALA A 154 -4.24 -11.87 3.02
CA ALA A 154 -5.33 -11.14 2.36
C ALA A 154 -6.69 -11.43 3.03
N ASP A 155 -7.52 -10.38 3.19
CA ASP A 155 -8.89 -10.48 3.72
C ASP A 155 -9.91 -10.75 2.60
N THR A 156 -10.57 -11.91 2.64
CA THR A 156 -11.58 -12.32 1.62
C THR A 156 -13.03 -11.98 2.03
N THR A 157 -13.26 -11.42 3.23
CA THR A 157 -14.60 -11.16 3.80
C THR A 157 -14.93 -9.67 3.91
N PHE A 158 -14.31 -8.84 3.08
CA PHE A 158 -14.40 -7.39 3.17
C PHE A 158 -15.84 -6.85 2.92
N PRO A 159 -16.37 -5.95 3.77
CA PRO A 159 -17.73 -5.42 3.66
C PRO A 159 -17.83 -4.25 2.66
N TYR A 160 -17.83 -4.55 1.36
CA TYR A 160 -17.76 -3.56 0.27
C TYR A 160 -18.85 -2.49 0.31
N GLU A 161 -20.11 -2.85 0.63
CA GLU A 161 -21.22 -1.87 0.63
C GLU A 161 -21.01 -0.79 1.69
N GLU A 162 -20.60 -1.19 2.89
CA GLU A 162 -20.32 -0.25 3.97
C GLU A 162 -19.10 0.61 3.65
N PHE A 163 -18.04 0.01 3.08
CA PHE A 163 -16.86 0.74 2.64
C PHE A 163 -17.21 1.82 1.61
N ILE A 164 -17.96 1.49 0.57
CA ILE A 164 -18.35 2.45 -0.49
C ILE A 164 -19.16 3.60 0.10
N LYS A 165 -20.06 3.32 1.04
CA LYS A 165 -20.85 4.36 1.72
C LYS A 165 -19.94 5.34 2.48
N GLU A 166 -19.02 4.83 3.27
CA GLU A 166 -18.10 5.66 4.05
C GLU A 166 -17.08 6.39 3.15
N ALA A 167 -16.55 5.73 2.13
CA ALA A 167 -15.65 6.35 1.16
C ALA A 167 -16.32 7.54 0.44
N LYS A 168 -17.58 7.39 0.00
CA LYS A 168 -18.36 8.49 -0.61
C LYS A 168 -18.62 9.65 0.35
N ARG A 169 -18.73 9.39 1.65
CA ARG A 169 -18.92 10.43 2.67
C ARG A 169 -17.62 11.20 2.92
N VAL A 170 -16.50 10.52 2.90
CA VAL A 170 -15.18 11.09 3.24
C VAL A 170 -14.51 11.75 2.04
N ALA A 171 -14.81 11.28 0.83
CA ALA A 171 -14.33 11.90 -0.41
C ALA A 171 -15.00 13.26 -0.65
N ARG A 172 -14.22 14.25 -1.07
CA ARG A 172 -14.73 15.56 -1.51
C ARG A 172 -15.57 15.42 -2.78
N LYS A 173 -16.59 16.24 -2.89
CA LYS A 173 -17.49 16.31 -4.04
C LYS A 173 -17.01 17.34 -5.05
#